data_31a0579e18c1ddd6a818efdbf8facffa
#
_entry.id   31a0579e18c1ddd6a818efdbf8facffa
#
_cell.length_a   1.000
_cell.length_b   1.000
_cell.length_c   1.000
_cell.angle_alpha   90.00
_cell.angle_beta   90.00
_cell.angle_gamma   90.00
#
_symmetry.space_group_name_H-M   'P 1'
#
loop_
_entity.id
_entity.type
_entity.pdbx_description
1 polymer ?
#
loop_
_entity_poly.entity_id
_entity_poly.type
_entity_poly.pdbx_seq_one_letter_code
_entity_poly.pdbx_strand_id
1 'polypeptide(L)'
;LVVSNENSLLQTKYGLLLQKIFGEKQEVLQIMQTLHWDQEPYRSRKINHRRADGMLVQQTCCKRAFIRGAFMAAGSISDPNKSYHFEIVCHTLEQAQQLKELMEFFEAEPKIVERKERMVVYLKEGSQIVDLLNVMEAYVSLMNLENVRILKEMRNSVNRKVNCETANINKTVNAAVKQMEDIKRIRDTIGFDNIPEPLAEIAQARLDYPEATL
;
A
#
# COMPACT_ATOMS: atom_id res chain seq x y z
N LEU A 1 0.98 -34.01 -14.37
CA LEU A 1 0.46 -32.91 -13.55
C LEU A 1 0.24 -31.73 -14.49
N VAL A 2 -1.00 -31.35 -14.74
CA VAL A 2 -1.31 -30.16 -15.55
C VAL A 2 -1.38 -28.98 -14.58
N VAL A 3 -0.38 -28.12 -14.60
CA VAL A 3 -0.43 -26.84 -13.89
C VAL A 3 -1.26 -25.90 -14.77
N SER A 4 -2.54 -25.76 -14.47
CA SER A 4 -3.44 -24.86 -15.16
C SER A 4 -3.24 -23.44 -14.62
N ASN A 5 -2.62 -22.59 -15.41
CA ASN A 5 -2.56 -21.14 -15.16
C ASN A 5 -2.73 -20.43 -16.51
N GLU A 6 -3.48 -19.33 -16.53
CA GLU A 6 -3.70 -18.53 -17.74
C GLU A 6 -2.41 -17.85 -18.26
N ASN A 7 -1.38 -17.73 -17.41
CA ASN A 7 -0.11 -17.14 -17.79
C ASN A 7 0.86 -18.20 -18.29
N SER A 8 1.16 -18.19 -19.59
CA SER A 8 2.04 -19.13 -20.27
C SER A 8 3.48 -19.13 -19.71
N LEU A 9 4.00 -17.99 -19.28
CA LEU A 9 5.33 -17.88 -18.69
C LEU A 9 5.39 -18.60 -17.34
N LEU A 10 4.32 -18.53 -16.53
CA LEU A 10 4.23 -19.27 -15.28
C LEU A 10 4.11 -20.77 -15.52
N GLN A 11 3.32 -21.20 -16.50
CA GLN A 11 3.25 -22.63 -16.86
C GLN A 11 4.63 -23.18 -17.24
N THR A 12 5.36 -22.47 -18.09
CA THR A 12 6.73 -22.86 -18.49
C THR A 12 7.67 -22.93 -17.27
N LYS A 13 7.61 -21.91 -16.41
CA LYS A 13 8.45 -21.85 -15.20
C LYS A 13 8.13 -22.98 -14.21
N TYR A 14 6.88 -23.28 -13.98
CA TYR A 14 6.47 -24.44 -13.16
C TYR A 14 6.93 -25.76 -13.76
N GLY A 15 6.80 -25.95 -15.08
CA GLY A 15 7.29 -27.12 -15.77
C GLY A 15 8.79 -27.33 -15.57
N LEU A 16 9.58 -26.28 -15.75
CA LEU A 16 11.04 -26.31 -15.53
C LEU A 16 11.41 -26.62 -14.08
N LEU A 17 10.69 -26.03 -13.10
CA LEU A 17 10.92 -26.29 -11.69
C LEU A 17 10.59 -27.74 -11.32
N LEU A 18 9.46 -28.26 -11.78
CA LEU A 18 9.09 -29.66 -11.56
C LEU A 18 10.10 -30.61 -12.19
N GLN A 19 10.56 -30.37 -13.42
CA GLN A 19 11.58 -31.15 -14.08
C GLN A 19 12.92 -31.12 -13.31
N LYS A 20 13.31 -29.95 -12.77
CA LYS A 20 14.53 -29.80 -11.98
C LYS A 20 14.49 -30.57 -10.65
N ILE A 21 13.32 -30.62 -10.00
CA ILE A 21 13.14 -31.26 -8.69
C ILE A 21 12.95 -32.77 -8.83
N PHE A 22 12.12 -33.19 -9.79
CA PHE A 22 11.67 -34.59 -9.92
C PHE A 22 12.27 -35.35 -11.13
N GLY A 23 13.10 -34.68 -11.95
CA GLY A 23 13.68 -35.25 -13.17
C GLY A 23 12.69 -35.28 -14.35
N GLU A 24 13.10 -35.99 -15.42
CA GLU A 24 12.30 -36.00 -16.68
C GLU A 24 10.98 -36.78 -16.57
N LYS A 25 10.92 -37.81 -15.70
CA LYS A 25 9.69 -38.58 -15.45
C LYS A 25 8.99 -38.06 -14.20
N GLN A 26 8.09 -37.15 -14.39
CA GLN A 26 7.25 -36.59 -13.32
C GLN A 26 6.07 -37.54 -13.05
N GLU A 27 6.24 -38.48 -12.16
CA GLU A 27 5.11 -39.28 -11.70
C GLU A 27 4.33 -38.50 -10.67
N VAL A 28 3.03 -38.30 -10.92
CA VAL A 28 2.12 -37.59 -10.00
C VAL A 28 2.17 -38.17 -8.60
N LEU A 29 2.29 -39.48 -8.48
CA LEU A 29 2.45 -40.18 -7.22
C LEU A 29 3.69 -39.73 -6.43
N GLN A 30 4.83 -39.55 -7.09
CA GLN A 30 6.07 -39.13 -6.46
C GLN A 30 5.98 -37.69 -5.92
N ILE A 31 5.33 -36.80 -6.68
CA ILE A 31 5.07 -35.44 -6.23
C ILE A 31 4.11 -35.46 -5.02
N MET A 32 3.04 -36.24 -5.08
CA MET A 32 2.08 -36.37 -3.98
C MET A 32 2.73 -36.92 -2.70
N GLN A 33 3.60 -37.94 -2.83
CA GLN A 33 4.34 -38.48 -1.70
C GLN A 33 5.29 -37.44 -1.07
N THR A 34 6.07 -36.73 -1.90
CA THR A 34 7.00 -35.71 -1.41
C THR A 34 6.27 -34.54 -0.70
N LEU A 35 5.05 -34.21 -1.15
CA LEU A 35 4.22 -33.21 -0.54
C LEU A 35 3.30 -33.77 0.57
N HIS A 36 3.46 -35.05 0.92
CA HIS A 36 2.61 -35.76 1.89
C HIS A 36 1.11 -35.73 1.55
N TRP A 37 0.76 -35.59 0.26
CA TRP A 37 -0.62 -35.55 -0.22
C TRP A 37 -1.25 -36.92 -0.48
N ASP A 38 -0.48 -37.98 -0.40
CA ASP A 38 -0.88 -39.38 -0.50
C ASP A 38 -1.42 -39.96 0.82
N GLN A 39 -1.19 -39.26 1.95
CA GLN A 39 -1.62 -39.71 3.27
C GLN A 39 -3.06 -39.32 3.59
N GLU A 40 -3.74 -40.17 4.38
CA GLU A 40 -4.99 -39.75 5.00
C GLU A 40 -4.70 -38.61 6.00
N PRO A 41 -5.50 -37.54 6.00
CA PRO A 41 -6.82 -37.36 5.39
C PRO A 41 -6.80 -36.81 3.95
N TYR A 42 -5.68 -36.73 3.26
CA TYR A 42 -5.55 -36.12 1.92
C TYR A 42 -6.11 -37.01 0.78
N ARG A 43 -6.24 -38.36 1.04
CA ARG A 43 -6.65 -39.33 0.04
C ARG A 43 -8.12 -39.29 -0.35
N SER A 44 -9.00 -38.80 0.53
CA SER A 44 -10.46 -38.91 0.38
C SER A 44 -11.19 -37.68 -0.09
N ARG A 45 -10.51 -36.54 -0.33
CA ARG A 45 -11.14 -35.27 -0.76
C ARG A 45 -10.32 -34.53 -1.81
N LYS A 46 -10.98 -33.73 -2.63
CA LYS A 46 -10.36 -32.89 -3.67
C LYS A 46 -9.17 -32.09 -3.10
N ILE A 47 -7.98 -32.36 -3.60
CA ILE A 47 -6.69 -31.82 -3.15
C ILE A 47 -6.68 -30.28 -3.05
N ASN A 48 -7.57 -29.59 -3.80
CA ASN A 48 -7.62 -28.14 -3.91
C ASN A 48 -8.16 -27.39 -2.67
N HIS A 49 -8.56 -28.11 -1.61
CA HIS A 49 -9.28 -27.51 -0.49
C HIS A 49 -8.56 -27.57 0.85
N ARG A 50 -7.25 -27.85 0.88
CA ARG A 50 -6.57 -28.09 2.15
C ARG A 50 -5.40 -27.17 2.41
N ARG A 51 -5.12 -27.02 3.67
CA ARG A 51 -3.92 -26.42 4.23
C ARG A 51 -2.69 -27.24 3.82
N ALA A 52 -1.58 -26.60 3.50
CA ALA A 52 -0.30 -27.30 3.34
C ALA A 52 0.16 -27.87 4.69
N ASP A 53 0.87 -29.00 4.65
CA ASP A 53 1.43 -29.61 5.86
C ASP A 53 2.37 -28.60 6.56
N GLY A 54 2.21 -28.48 7.89
CA GLY A 54 3.03 -27.58 8.71
C GLY A 54 4.53 -27.87 8.62
N MET A 55 4.92 -29.14 8.41
CA MET A 55 6.31 -29.52 8.24
C MET A 55 6.94 -28.90 6.97
N LEU A 56 6.16 -28.74 5.90
CA LEU A 56 6.62 -28.14 4.63
C LEU A 56 6.89 -26.63 4.77
N VAL A 57 6.24 -25.95 5.70
CA VAL A 57 6.35 -24.51 5.90
C VAL A 57 7.01 -24.14 7.23
N GLN A 58 7.78 -25.05 7.82
CA GLN A 58 8.41 -24.83 9.12
C GLN A 58 9.57 -23.83 9.03
N GLN A 59 10.46 -24.01 8.04
CA GLN A 59 11.63 -23.14 7.90
C GLN A 59 11.28 -21.80 7.23
N THR A 60 12.02 -20.76 7.58
CA THR A 60 11.83 -19.39 7.03
C THR A 60 11.92 -19.38 5.50
N CYS A 61 12.89 -20.11 4.90
CA CYS A 61 13.01 -20.21 3.46
C CYS A 61 11.79 -20.89 2.81
N CYS A 62 11.22 -21.90 3.48
CA CYS A 62 10.00 -22.57 3.00
C CYS A 62 8.78 -21.68 3.08
N LYS A 63 8.65 -20.87 4.14
CA LYS A 63 7.59 -19.85 4.27
C LYS A 63 7.66 -18.82 3.14
N ARG A 64 8.86 -18.29 2.85
CA ARG A 64 9.10 -17.39 1.72
C ARG A 64 8.71 -18.02 0.38
N ALA A 65 9.16 -19.25 0.15
CA ALA A 65 8.85 -19.99 -1.07
C ALA A 65 7.34 -20.23 -1.22
N PHE A 66 6.65 -20.55 -0.11
CA PHE A 66 5.21 -20.75 -0.10
C PHE A 66 4.44 -19.47 -0.47
N ILE A 67 4.76 -18.34 0.17
CA ILE A 67 4.12 -17.05 -0.13
C ILE A 67 4.36 -16.67 -1.59
N ARG A 68 5.59 -16.82 -2.09
CA ARG A 68 5.95 -16.57 -3.49
C ARG A 68 5.15 -17.44 -4.45
N GLY A 69 5.06 -18.75 -4.16
CA GLY A 69 4.28 -19.69 -4.95
C GLY A 69 2.79 -19.37 -4.95
N ALA A 70 2.22 -19.04 -3.81
CA ALA A 70 0.83 -18.65 -3.68
C ALA A 70 0.52 -17.36 -4.49
N PHE A 71 1.41 -16.36 -4.41
CA PHE A 71 1.28 -15.13 -5.20
C PHE A 71 1.38 -15.41 -6.70
N MET A 72 2.34 -16.20 -7.13
CA MET A 72 2.49 -16.58 -8.55
C MET A 72 1.27 -17.35 -9.09
N ALA A 73 0.60 -18.13 -8.23
CA ALA A 73 -0.57 -18.92 -8.62
C ALA A 73 -1.86 -18.09 -8.72
N ALA A 74 -2.09 -17.20 -7.77
CA ALA A 74 -3.38 -16.52 -7.61
C ALA A 74 -3.27 -15.11 -7.03
N GLY A 75 -2.08 -14.51 -7.07
CA GLY A 75 -1.83 -13.17 -6.56
C GLY A 75 -2.01 -12.09 -7.61
N SER A 76 -2.33 -10.90 -7.17
CA SER A 76 -2.31 -9.69 -7.96
C SER A 76 -1.82 -8.50 -7.15
N ILE A 77 -1.24 -7.52 -7.85
CA ILE A 77 -0.82 -6.25 -7.29
C ILE A 77 -1.28 -5.12 -8.21
N SER A 78 -1.86 -4.08 -7.63
CA SER A 78 -2.30 -2.92 -8.39
C SER A 78 -1.14 -2.04 -8.84
N ASP A 79 -1.37 -1.24 -9.88
CA ASP A 79 -0.44 -0.20 -10.29
C ASP A 79 -0.20 0.79 -9.13
N PRO A 80 1.04 0.92 -8.64
CA PRO A 80 1.37 1.79 -7.50
C PRO A 80 1.10 3.27 -7.77
N ASN A 81 0.99 3.68 -9.04
CA ASN A 81 0.60 5.05 -9.40
C ASN A 81 -0.87 5.34 -9.02
N LYS A 82 -1.73 4.34 -9.08
CA LYS A 82 -3.17 4.46 -8.78
C LYS A 82 -3.48 4.20 -7.31
N SER A 83 -3.10 3.02 -6.82
CA SER A 83 -3.40 2.60 -5.44
C SER A 83 -2.40 1.56 -4.97
N TYR A 84 -2.28 1.38 -3.66
CA TYR A 84 -1.57 0.27 -3.06
C TYR A 84 -2.57 -0.83 -2.73
N HIS A 85 -2.50 -1.93 -3.45
CA HIS A 85 -3.32 -3.10 -3.20
C HIS A 85 -2.59 -4.35 -3.66
N PHE A 86 -2.41 -5.28 -2.74
CA PHE A 86 -1.85 -6.60 -2.93
C PHE A 86 -2.89 -7.60 -2.48
N GLU A 87 -3.14 -8.63 -3.28
CA GLU A 87 -4.09 -9.67 -2.90
C GLU A 87 -3.65 -11.05 -3.41
N ILE A 88 -4.04 -12.09 -2.68
CA ILE A 88 -3.92 -13.48 -3.08
C ILE A 88 -5.29 -14.14 -2.86
N VAL A 89 -5.81 -14.77 -3.91
CA VAL A 89 -7.10 -15.46 -3.87
C VAL A 89 -6.90 -16.91 -3.42
N CYS A 90 -7.64 -17.32 -2.39
CA CYS A 90 -7.66 -18.67 -1.85
C CYS A 90 -9.00 -19.33 -2.11
N HIS A 91 -9.03 -20.68 -2.18
CA HIS A 91 -10.25 -21.42 -2.38
C HIS A 91 -11.06 -21.60 -1.09
N THR A 92 -10.37 -21.73 0.05
CA THR A 92 -10.98 -21.98 1.35
C THR A 92 -10.46 -21.01 2.42
N LEU A 93 -11.23 -20.91 3.51
CA LEU A 93 -10.85 -20.10 4.66
C LEU A 93 -9.57 -20.65 5.33
N GLU A 94 -9.39 -21.97 5.38
CA GLU A 94 -8.22 -22.59 5.98
C GLU A 94 -6.93 -22.23 5.22
N GLN A 95 -6.99 -22.19 3.88
CA GLN A 95 -5.86 -21.74 3.06
C GLN A 95 -5.55 -20.27 3.30
N ALA A 96 -6.60 -19.42 3.38
CA ALA A 96 -6.44 -18.00 3.63
C ALA A 96 -5.85 -17.74 5.03
N GLN A 97 -6.29 -18.47 6.05
CA GLN A 97 -5.74 -18.40 7.39
C GLN A 97 -4.27 -18.81 7.44
N GLN A 98 -3.90 -19.94 6.80
CA GLN A 98 -2.51 -20.37 6.72
C GLN A 98 -1.63 -19.33 6.03
N LEU A 99 -2.09 -18.77 4.92
CA LEU A 99 -1.36 -17.73 4.21
C LEU A 99 -1.19 -16.47 5.08
N LYS A 100 -2.25 -16.08 5.78
CA LYS A 100 -2.21 -14.98 6.74
C LYS A 100 -1.18 -15.22 7.83
N GLU A 101 -1.21 -16.37 8.51
CA GLU A 101 -0.23 -16.76 9.54
C GLU A 101 1.22 -16.70 9.02
N LEU A 102 1.44 -17.14 7.77
CA LEU A 102 2.77 -17.10 7.15
C LEU A 102 3.23 -15.68 6.83
N MET A 103 2.32 -14.79 6.45
CA MET A 103 2.63 -13.38 6.19
C MET A 103 2.85 -12.62 7.50
N GLU A 104 2.07 -12.91 8.55
CA GLU A 104 2.23 -12.34 9.90
C GLU A 104 3.58 -12.72 10.52
N PHE A 105 4.12 -13.89 10.22
CA PHE A 105 5.48 -14.27 10.63
C PHE A 105 6.55 -13.29 10.12
N PHE A 106 6.29 -12.60 9.03
CA PHE A 106 7.14 -11.56 8.45
C PHE A 106 6.64 -10.13 8.77
N GLU A 107 5.89 -9.98 9.86
CA GLU A 107 5.39 -8.68 10.36
C GLU A 107 4.41 -7.96 9.42
N ALA A 108 3.86 -8.64 8.41
CA ALA A 108 2.77 -8.10 7.61
C ALA A 108 1.43 -8.33 8.33
N GLU A 109 0.48 -7.42 8.14
CA GLU A 109 -0.86 -7.48 8.74
C GLU A 109 -1.96 -7.68 7.69
N PRO A 110 -1.98 -8.83 6.99
CA PRO A 110 -2.97 -9.07 5.96
C PRO A 110 -4.37 -9.25 6.55
N LYS A 111 -5.36 -8.82 5.78
CA LYS A 111 -6.77 -9.01 6.09
C LYS A 111 -7.36 -10.06 5.16
N ILE A 112 -8.39 -10.77 5.64
CA ILE A 112 -9.13 -11.75 4.87
C ILE A 112 -10.53 -11.18 4.60
N VAL A 113 -11.00 -11.32 3.36
CA VAL A 113 -12.35 -10.97 2.96
C VAL A 113 -12.90 -12.05 2.02
N GLU A 114 -14.18 -12.35 2.14
CA GLU A 114 -14.87 -13.21 1.21
C GLU A 114 -15.38 -12.40 0.00
N ARG A 115 -15.06 -12.87 -1.21
CA ARG A 115 -15.54 -12.31 -2.49
C ARG A 115 -15.95 -13.43 -3.44
N LYS A 116 -17.17 -13.43 -3.89
CA LYS A 116 -17.68 -14.40 -4.89
C LYS A 116 -17.28 -15.85 -4.55
N GLU A 117 -17.60 -16.28 -3.34
CA GLU A 117 -17.30 -17.63 -2.83
C GLU A 117 -15.79 -17.98 -2.77
N ARG A 118 -14.92 -16.97 -2.79
CA ARG A 118 -13.46 -17.11 -2.62
C ARG A 118 -12.99 -16.30 -1.45
N MET A 119 -11.98 -16.77 -0.77
CA MET A 119 -11.29 -16.02 0.28
C MET A 119 -10.13 -15.24 -0.31
N VAL A 120 -10.07 -13.94 -0.02
CA VAL A 120 -9.01 -13.06 -0.51
C VAL A 120 -8.20 -12.55 0.67
N VAL A 121 -6.91 -12.86 0.68
CA VAL A 121 -5.94 -12.31 1.62
C VAL A 121 -5.33 -11.07 0.99
N TYR A 122 -5.41 -9.90 1.65
CA TYR A 122 -4.99 -8.65 1.03
C TYR A 122 -4.27 -7.69 1.98
N LEU A 123 -3.44 -6.83 1.38
CA LEU A 123 -2.78 -5.68 2.01
C LEU A 123 -3.09 -4.41 1.22
N LYS A 124 -3.19 -3.27 1.93
CA LYS A 124 -3.42 -1.94 1.34
C LYS A 124 -2.35 -0.93 1.70
N GLU A 125 -1.48 -1.24 2.62
CA GLU A 125 -0.42 -0.36 3.07
C GLU A 125 0.85 -0.56 2.23
N GLY A 126 1.36 0.53 1.65
CA GLY A 126 2.49 0.48 0.73
C GLY A 126 3.77 -0.04 1.36
N SER A 127 4.05 0.29 2.63
CA SER A 127 5.21 -0.21 3.37
C SER A 127 5.15 -1.73 3.52
N GLN A 128 4.04 -2.27 3.99
CA GLN A 128 3.86 -3.72 4.16
C GLN A 128 3.94 -4.49 2.83
N ILE A 129 3.47 -3.87 1.73
CA ILE A 129 3.60 -4.48 0.39
C ILE A 129 5.08 -4.51 -0.04
N VAL A 130 5.86 -3.47 0.24
CA VAL A 130 7.31 -3.44 -0.01
C VAL A 130 8.01 -4.54 0.78
N ASP A 131 7.71 -4.67 2.08
CA ASP A 131 8.28 -5.71 2.93
C ASP A 131 7.95 -7.11 2.41
N LEU A 132 6.71 -7.32 1.97
CA LEU A 132 6.30 -8.61 1.41
C LEU A 132 6.95 -8.91 0.05
N LEU A 133 7.16 -7.90 -0.80
CA LEU A 133 7.93 -8.05 -2.04
C LEU A 133 9.39 -8.44 -1.74
N ASN A 134 9.97 -7.90 -0.67
CA ASN A 134 11.30 -8.29 -0.19
C ASN A 134 11.31 -9.76 0.30
N VAL A 135 10.32 -10.16 1.08
CA VAL A 135 10.13 -11.55 1.52
C VAL A 135 10.05 -12.51 0.33
N MET A 136 9.34 -12.11 -0.72
CA MET A 136 9.21 -12.89 -1.97
C MET A 136 10.44 -12.78 -2.88
N GLU A 137 11.46 -11.98 -2.53
CA GLU A 137 12.65 -11.70 -3.36
C GLU A 137 12.30 -11.09 -4.73
N ALA A 138 11.23 -10.33 -4.80
CA ALA A 138 10.76 -9.64 -6.00
C ALA A 138 11.41 -8.25 -6.15
N TYR A 139 12.74 -8.18 -6.13
CA TYR A 139 13.51 -6.95 -6.00
C TYR A 139 13.23 -5.89 -7.08
N VAL A 140 13.00 -6.29 -8.32
CA VAL A 140 12.68 -5.35 -9.40
C VAL A 140 11.34 -4.67 -9.15
N SER A 141 10.32 -5.44 -8.76
CA SER A 141 8.99 -4.91 -8.43
C SER A 141 9.02 -4.06 -7.18
N LEU A 142 9.81 -4.46 -6.19
CA LEU A 142 10.05 -3.70 -4.95
C LEU A 142 10.63 -2.33 -5.27
N MET A 143 11.72 -2.26 -6.03
CA MET A 143 12.37 -0.99 -6.41
C MET A 143 11.43 -0.06 -7.18
N ASN A 144 10.64 -0.61 -8.10
CA ASN A 144 9.66 0.17 -8.86
C ASN A 144 8.57 0.76 -7.95
N LEU A 145 8.04 -0.05 -7.04
CA LEU A 145 7.01 0.40 -6.09
C LEU A 145 7.56 1.46 -5.14
N GLU A 146 8.76 1.26 -4.60
CA GLU A 146 9.41 2.18 -3.68
C GLU A 146 9.74 3.53 -4.33
N ASN A 147 10.23 3.53 -5.57
CA ASN A 147 10.44 4.75 -6.33
C ASN A 147 9.15 5.56 -6.50
N VAL A 148 8.04 4.90 -6.84
CA VAL A 148 6.73 5.57 -6.96
C VAL A 148 6.27 6.10 -5.59
N ARG A 149 6.49 5.36 -4.50
CA ARG A 149 6.14 5.76 -3.14
C ARG A 149 6.88 7.03 -2.73
N ILE A 150 8.19 7.06 -2.90
CA ILE A 150 9.04 8.22 -2.59
C ILE A 150 8.58 9.45 -3.39
N LEU A 151 8.35 9.31 -4.69
CA LEU A 151 7.86 10.42 -5.53
C LEU A 151 6.50 10.96 -5.07
N LYS A 152 5.57 10.09 -4.67
CA LYS A 152 4.27 10.49 -4.11
C LYS A 152 4.43 11.22 -2.77
N GLU A 153 5.27 10.74 -1.88
CA GLU A 153 5.56 11.36 -0.59
C GLU A 153 6.16 12.76 -0.77
N MET A 154 7.14 12.90 -1.67
CA MET A 154 7.73 14.20 -2.01
C MET A 154 6.67 15.18 -2.54
N ARG A 155 5.85 14.77 -3.51
CA ARG A 155 4.77 15.61 -4.05
C ARG A 155 3.77 16.01 -2.97
N ASN A 156 3.38 15.09 -2.10
CA ASN A 156 2.45 15.36 -1.01
C ASN A 156 3.04 16.34 0.00
N SER A 157 4.34 16.22 0.32
CA SER A 157 5.05 17.15 1.20
C SER A 157 5.09 18.55 0.62
N VAL A 158 5.45 18.70 -0.67
CA VAL A 158 5.46 19.99 -1.37
C VAL A 158 4.05 20.60 -1.40
N ASN A 159 3.04 19.81 -1.77
CA ASN A 159 1.65 20.30 -1.82
C ASN A 159 1.15 20.78 -0.46
N ARG A 160 1.47 20.06 0.62
CA ARG A 160 1.13 20.48 1.99
C ARG A 160 1.79 21.80 2.35
N LYS A 161 3.08 21.98 2.00
CA LYS A 161 3.82 23.20 2.25
C LYS A 161 3.19 24.39 1.48
N VAL A 162 2.96 24.22 0.19
CA VAL A 162 2.32 25.25 -0.66
C VAL A 162 0.95 25.62 -0.14
N ASN A 163 0.11 24.62 0.21
CA ASN A 163 -1.22 24.89 0.75
C ASN A 163 -1.18 25.64 2.08
N CYS A 164 -0.22 25.31 2.95
CA CYS A 164 -0.02 26.01 4.21
C CYS A 164 0.40 27.47 3.99
N GLU A 165 1.38 27.70 3.12
CA GLU A 165 1.87 29.05 2.79
C GLU A 165 0.74 29.89 2.14
N THR A 166 0.02 29.31 1.18
CA THR A 166 -1.13 29.98 0.52
C THR A 166 -2.21 30.35 1.53
N ALA A 167 -2.54 29.43 2.45
CA ALA A 167 -3.53 29.71 3.49
C ALA A 167 -3.08 30.84 4.44
N ASN A 168 -1.80 30.88 4.79
CA ASN A 168 -1.24 31.93 5.63
C ASN A 168 -1.24 33.29 4.93
N ILE A 169 -0.83 33.33 3.65
CA ILE A 169 -0.88 34.55 2.84
C ILE A 169 -2.33 35.06 2.75
N ASN A 170 -3.29 34.19 2.44
CA ASN A 170 -4.69 34.56 2.37
C ASN A 170 -5.23 35.13 3.69
N LYS A 171 -4.85 34.53 4.83
CA LYS A 171 -5.22 35.06 6.15
C LYS A 171 -4.65 36.45 6.39
N THR A 172 -3.38 36.67 6.05
CA THR A 172 -2.70 37.96 6.20
C THR A 172 -3.34 39.02 5.32
N VAL A 173 -3.58 38.72 4.05
CA VAL A 173 -4.24 39.63 3.10
C VAL A 173 -5.66 40.00 3.58
N ASN A 174 -6.47 39.00 3.97
CA ASN A 174 -7.82 39.26 4.45
C ASN A 174 -7.84 40.10 5.74
N ALA A 175 -6.88 39.88 6.64
CA ALA A 175 -6.74 40.69 7.84
C ALA A 175 -6.37 42.14 7.49
N ALA A 176 -5.41 42.33 6.56
CA ALA A 176 -5.03 43.68 6.11
C ALA A 176 -6.18 44.41 5.42
N VAL A 177 -6.93 43.76 4.53
CA VAL A 177 -8.12 44.33 3.87
C VAL A 177 -9.15 44.75 4.91
N LYS A 178 -9.49 43.90 5.86
CA LYS A 178 -10.42 44.20 6.92
C LYS A 178 -9.96 45.40 7.78
N GLN A 179 -8.67 45.40 8.15
CA GLN A 179 -8.10 46.55 8.89
C GLN A 179 -8.24 47.85 8.10
N MET A 180 -7.94 47.86 6.81
CA MET A 180 -8.09 49.05 5.97
C MET A 180 -9.55 49.50 5.88
N GLU A 181 -10.51 48.60 5.77
CA GLU A 181 -11.93 48.91 5.76
C GLU A 181 -12.38 49.54 7.09
N ASP A 182 -11.94 48.96 8.21
CA ASP A 182 -12.24 49.49 9.54
C ASP A 182 -11.59 50.85 9.77
N ILE A 183 -10.35 51.09 9.35
CA ILE A 183 -9.64 52.35 9.42
C ILE A 183 -10.36 53.42 8.56
N LYS A 184 -10.78 53.11 7.34
CA LYS A 184 -11.55 54.03 6.48
C LYS A 184 -12.88 54.40 7.15
N ARG A 185 -13.57 53.42 7.75
CA ARG A 185 -14.82 53.68 8.48
C ARG A 185 -14.60 54.62 9.66
N ILE A 186 -13.52 54.42 10.44
CA ILE A 186 -13.17 55.31 11.56
C ILE A 186 -12.86 56.73 11.06
N ARG A 187 -12.05 56.83 10.00
CA ARG A 187 -11.74 58.15 9.39
C ARG A 187 -13.01 58.87 8.96
N ASP A 188 -13.93 58.19 8.29
CA ASP A 188 -15.13 58.80 7.68
C ASP A 188 -16.24 59.11 8.71
N THR A 189 -16.22 58.44 9.90
CA THR A 189 -17.24 58.66 10.95
C THR A 189 -16.77 59.55 12.10
N ILE A 190 -15.55 59.35 12.57
CA ILE A 190 -15.01 60.00 13.77
C ILE A 190 -13.94 61.05 13.40
N GLY A 191 -13.18 60.85 12.32
CA GLY A 191 -11.98 61.59 11.96
C GLY A 191 -10.75 61.18 12.77
N PHE A 192 -9.57 61.32 12.17
CA PHE A 192 -8.31 60.97 12.84
C PHE A 192 -7.92 61.96 13.94
N ASP A 193 -8.44 63.19 13.87
CA ASP A 193 -8.20 64.25 14.89
C ASP A 193 -8.85 63.89 16.25
N ASN A 194 -9.80 63.01 16.27
CA ASN A 194 -10.53 62.57 17.48
C ASN A 194 -10.07 61.27 18.09
N ILE A 195 -8.96 60.68 17.59
CA ILE A 195 -8.33 59.47 18.14
C ILE A 195 -6.93 59.80 18.67
N PRO A 196 -6.37 58.98 19.59
CA PRO A 196 -5.02 59.20 20.08
C PRO A 196 -3.97 59.23 18.95
N GLU A 197 -3.06 60.21 18.98
CA GLU A 197 -2.05 60.48 17.96
C GLU A 197 -1.28 59.25 17.52
N PRO A 198 -0.78 58.34 18.41
CA PRO A 198 -0.07 57.11 17.99
C PRO A 198 -0.96 56.17 17.17
N LEU A 199 -2.25 56.14 17.43
CA LEU A 199 -3.20 55.29 16.67
C LEU A 199 -3.52 55.92 15.30
N ALA A 200 -3.60 57.25 15.23
CA ALA A 200 -3.79 57.98 13.97
C ALA A 200 -2.62 57.77 13.01
N GLU A 201 -1.37 57.86 13.52
CA GLU A 201 -0.17 57.65 12.73
C GLU A 201 -0.09 56.20 12.17
N ILE A 202 -0.39 55.18 13.00
CA ILE A 202 -0.41 53.79 12.57
C ILE A 202 -1.52 53.55 11.55
N ALA A 203 -2.71 54.16 11.77
CA ALA A 203 -3.84 54.05 10.85
C ALA A 203 -3.52 54.66 9.49
N GLN A 204 -2.90 55.85 9.49
CA GLN A 204 -2.44 56.50 8.26
C GLN A 204 -1.35 55.68 7.53
N ALA A 205 -0.36 55.21 8.27
CA ALA A 205 0.71 54.33 7.69
C ALA A 205 0.14 53.06 7.06
N ARG A 206 -0.91 52.47 7.64
CA ARG A 206 -1.56 51.26 7.07
C ARG A 206 -2.34 51.60 5.79
N LEU A 207 -2.92 52.79 5.68
CA LEU A 207 -3.57 53.22 4.45
C LEU A 207 -2.58 53.54 3.34
N ASP A 208 -1.43 54.13 3.69
CA ASP A 208 -0.40 54.55 2.73
C ASP A 208 0.44 53.36 2.25
N TYR A 209 0.66 52.38 3.14
CA TYR A 209 1.46 51.18 2.88
C TYR A 209 0.70 49.89 3.24
N PRO A 210 -0.29 49.47 2.44
CA PRO A 210 -1.13 48.31 2.74
C PRO A 210 -0.38 47.01 2.89
N GLU A 211 0.77 46.88 2.21
CA GLU A 211 1.58 45.66 2.17
C GLU A 211 2.65 45.58 3.28
N ALA A 212 2.83 46.68 4.03
CA ALA A 212 3.82 46.69 5.09
C ALA A 212 3.38 45.85 6.29
N THR A 213 4.32 45.11 6.86
CA THR A 213 4.14 44.50 8.18
C THR A 213 4.32 45.58 9.23
N LEU A 214 3.23 45.91 9.92
CA LEU A 214 3.24 46.83 11.08
C LEU A 214 3.62 46.09 12.34
#